data_584bc5b72dbca15ce71ef212cdd41a76
#
_entry.id   584bc5b72dbca15ce71ef212cdd41a76
#
_cell.length_a   1.000
_cell.length_b   1.000
_cell.length_c   1.000
_cell.angle_alpha   90.00
_cell.angle_beta   90.00
_cell.angle_gamma   90.00
#
_symmetry.space_group_name_H-M   'P 1'
#
loop_
_entity.id
_entity.type
_entity.pdbx_description
1 polymer ?
#
loop_
_entity_poly.entity_id
_entity_poly.type
_entity_poly.pdbx_seq_one_letter_code
_entity_poly.pdbx_strand_id
1 'polypeptide(L)'
;MKRFLFLLLILSQSAFANCWNKAAHYYHIDPFLLYAIANVESGMNPYAIGINHDGTRDVGLMQINSSHFPELRRKGIDENRLMTEPCTSIMVGASILSGMIKVYGYNWEAVGAYNAGLKKENYPQRMVYAHKVWRKYQQLKLAARDRTN
;
A
#
# COMPACT_ATOMS: atom_id res chain seq x y z
N MET A 1 -7.18 37.23 -1.63
CA MET A 1 -6.45 36.13 -2.25
C MET A 1 -5.97 35.03 -1.29
N LYS A 2 -5.68 35.30 -0.01
CA LYS A 2 -5.22 34.26 0.96
C LYS A 2 -6.27 33.23 1.38
N ARG A 3 -7.57 33.50 1.26
CA ARG A 3 -8.64 32.54 1.65
C ARG A 3 -8.90 31.42 0.63
N PHE A 4 -8.58 31.61 -0.64
CA PHE A 4 -8.79 30.58 -1.69
C PHE A 4 -7.78 29.44 -1.64
N LEU A 5 -6.55 29.69 -1.17
CA LEU A 5 -5.50 28.66 -1.08
C LEU A 5 -5.78 27.61 0.01
N PHE A 6 -6.47 28.02 1.09
CA PHE A 6 -6.82 27.14 2.21
C PHE A 6 -7.93 26.12 1.85
N LEU A 7 -8.84 26.51 0.96
CA LEU A 7 -9.95 25.63 0.52
C LEU A 7 -9.47 24.50 -0.39
N LEU A 8 -8.46 24.76 -1.24
CA LEU A 8 -7.86 23.76 -2.14
C LEU A 8 -7.09 22.66 -1.37
N LEU A 9 -6.44 22.99 -0.26
CA LEU A 9 -5.73 22.03 0.58
C LEU A 9 -6.68 21.06 1.32
N ILE A 10 -7.87 21.53 1.72
CA ILE A 10 -8.85 20.69 2.41
C ILE A 10 -9.49 19.68 1.46
N LEU A 11 -9.74 20.06 0.20
CA LEU A 11 -10.30 19.17 -0.82
C LEU A 11 -9.36 18.02 -1.19
N SER A 12 -8.05 18.26 -1.21
CA SER A 12 -7.07 17.23 -1.55
C SER A 12 -6.94 16.13 -0.47
N GLN A 13 -7.06 16.49 0.80
CA GLN A 13 -7.02 15.53 1.91
C GLN A 13 -8.24 14.62 1.95
N SER A 14 -9.43 15.15 1.64
CA SER A 14 -10.67 14.38 1.60
C SER A 14 -10.67 13.34 0.47
N ALA A 15 -10.15 13.69 -0.69
CA ALA A 15 -10.03 12.79 -1.83
C ALA A 15 -9.07 11.64 -1.56
N PHE A 16 -7.96 11.92 -0.90
CA PHE A 16 -6.94 10.91 -0.54
C PHE A 16 -7.45 9.92 0.51
N ALA A 17 -8.15 10.40 1.54
CA ALA A 17 -8.77 9.55 2.56
C ALA A 17 -9.80 8.58 1.95
N ASN A 18 -10.53 9.02 0.92
CA ASN A 18 -11.53 8.19 0.24
C ASN A 18 -10.90 7.00 -0.53
N CYS A 19 -9.66 7.14 -1.05
CA CYS A 19 -9.00 6.06 -1.78
C CYS A 19 -8.73 4.83 -0.90
N TRP A 20 -8.33 5.02 0.35
CA TRP A 20 -8.11 3.92 1.31
C TRP A 20 -9.38 3.14 1.55
N ASN A 21 -10.48 3.85 1.85
CA ASN A 21 -11.78 3.23 2.09
C ASN A 21 -12.32 2.54 0.83
N LYS A 22 -12.15 3.13 -0.34
CA LYS A 22 -12.57 2.54 -1.62
C LYS A 22 -11.82 1.24 -1.93
N ALA A 23 -10.50 1.22 -1.78
CA ALA A 23 -9.68 0.02 -2.00
C ALA A 23 -10.00 -1.07 -0.95
N ALA A 24 -10.11 -0.68 0.31
CA ALA A 24 -10.46 -1.55 1.43
C ALA A 24 -11.82 -2.23 1.21
N HIS A 25 -12.82 -1.45 0.84
CA HIS A 25 -14.15 -1.98 0.54
C HIS A 25 -14.13 -2.94 -0.65
N TYR A 26 -13.48 -2.55 -1.76
CA TYR A 26 -13.47 -3.34 -2.99
C TYR A 26 -12.77 -4.69 -2.82
N TYR A 27 -11.66 -4.74 -2.05
CA TYR A 27 -10.88 -5.96 -1.83
C TYR A 27 -11.18 -6.66 -0.49
N HIS A 28 -12.12 -6.15 0.32
CA HIS A 28 -12.46 -6.66 1.66
C HIS A 28 -11.24 -6.73 2.59
N ILE A 29 -10.45 -5.65 2.60
CA ILE A 29 -9.24 -5.50 3.42
C ILE A 29 -9.44 -4.35 4.41
N ASP A 30 -8.95 -4.49 5.65
CA ASP A 30 -8.97 -3.40 6.63
C ASP A 30 -8.18 -2.18 6.09
N PRO A 31 -8.78 -0.97 6.01
CA PRO A 31 -8.09 0.22 5.52
C PRO A 31 -6.85 0.57 6.35
N PHE A 32 -6.83 0.31 7.65
CA PHE A 32 -5.65 0.50 8.50
C PHE A 32 -4.50 -0.44 8.11
N LEU A 33 -4.81 -1.64 7.62
CA LEU A 33 -3.79 -2.57 7.13
C LEU A 33 -3.13 -2.03 5.86
N LEU A 34 -3.90 -1.56 4.88
CA LEU A 34 -3.36 -0.93 3.68
C LEU A 34 -2.50 0.30 4.01
N TYR A 35 -2.97 1.13 4.93
CA TYR A 35 -2.22 2.30 5.39
C TYR A 35 -0.92 1.92 6.13
N ALA A 36 -0.94 0.86 6.94
CA ALA A 36 0.25 0.33 7.62
C ALA A 36 1.29 -0.18 6.60
N ILE A 37 0.86 -0.88 5.55
CA ILE A 37 1.74 -1.33 4.47
C ILE A 37 2.40 -0.12 3.79
N ALA A 38 1.64 0.88 3.36
CA ALA A 38 2.20 2.08 2.73
C ALA A 38 3.22 2.81 3.62
N ASN A 39 2.95 2.88 4.93
CA ASN A 39 3.91 3.42 5.89
C ASN A 39 5.23 2.64 5.93
N VAL A 40 5.15 1.32 5.95
CA VAL A 40 6.33 0.44 5.99
C VAL A 40 7.08 0.51 4.65
N GLU A 41 6.37 0.54 3.52
CA GLU A 41 6.95 0.52 2.19
C GLU A 41 7.65 1.82 1.80
N SER A 42 6.97 2.94 1.93
CA SER A 42 7.45 4.23 1.41
C SER A 42 7.52 5.36 2.44
N GLY A 43 7.11 5.10 3.69
CA GLY A 43 6.89 6.19 4.65
C GLY A 43 5.83 7.19 4.19
N MET A 44 4.85 6.74 3.42
CA MET A 44 3.81 7.57 2.78
C MET A 44 4.34 8.52 1.67
N ASN A 45 5.50 8.21 1.09
CA ASN A 45 6.04 8.99 -0.03
C ASN A 45 5.56 8.42 -1.38
N PRO A 46 4.72 9.14 -2.16
CA PRO A 46 4.23 8.67 -3.44
C PRO A 46 5.31 8.58 -4.53
N TYR A 47 6.43 9.27 -4.35
CA TYR A 47 7.55 9.30 -5.30
C TYR A 47 8.70 8.37 -4.92
N ALA A 48 8.52 7.51 -3.91
CA ALA A 48 9.56 6.58 -3.50
C ALA A 48 9.91 5.58 -4.60
N ILE A 49 11.20 5.35 -4.81
CA ILE A 49 11.73 4.32 -5.71
C ILE A 49 12.77 3.51 -4.94
N GLY A 50 12.58 2.21 -4.87
CA GLY A 50 13.54 1.24 -4.36
C GLY A 50 14.15 0.44 -5.50
N ILE A 51 15.46 0.15 -5.43
CA ILE A 51 16.17 -0.70 -6.39
C ILE A 51 16.54 -2.00 -5.70
N ASN A 52 16.14 -3.12 -6.27
CA ASN A 52 16.41 -4.45 -5.75
C ASN A 52 17.69 -5.06 -6.34
N HIS A 53 18.31 -6.01 -5.64
CA HIS A 53 19.54 -6.68 -6.09
C HIS A 53 19.36 -7.44 -7.41
N ASP A 54 18.17 -7.89 -7.74
CA ASP A 54 17.83 -8.58 -8.98
C ASP A 54 17.56 -7.64 -10.17
N GLY A 55 17.76 -6.33 -9.98
CA GLY A 55 17.52 -5.30 -11.00
C GLY A 55 16.08 -4.85 -11.11
N THR A 56 15.15 -5.46 -10.38
CA THR A 56 13.79 -4.93 -10.29
C THR A 56 13.74 -3.66 -9.43
N ARG A 57 12.67 -2.88 -9.58
CA ARG A 57 12.47 -1.70 -8.74
C ARG A 57 11.05 -1.67 -8.20
N ASP A 58 10.90 -1.04 -7.04
CA ASP A 58 9.64 -0.84 -6.36
C ASP A 58 9.28 0.64 -6.44
N VAL A 59 8.04 0.97 -6.81
CA VAL A 59 7.66 2.32 -7.20
C VAL A 59 6.42 2.79 -6.46
N GLY A 60 6.49 4.03 -5.99
CA GLY A 60 5.38 4.80 -5.47
C GLY A 60 4.99 4.46 -4.03
N LEU A 61 3.81 4.94 -3.64
CA LEU A 61 3.30 4.88 -2.28
C LEU A 61 3.26 3.45 -1.70
N MET A 62 2.85 2.48 -2.53
CA MET A 62 2.69 1.07 -2.15
C MET A 62 3.87 0.20 -2.61
N GLN A 63 4.94 0.80 -3.16
CA GLN A 63 6.15 0.13 -3.64
C GLN A 63 5.83 -1.05 -4.58
N ILE A 64 5.14 -0.74 -5.67
CA ILE A 64 4.76 -1.73 -6.67
C ILE A 64 5.99 -2.19 -7.45
N ASN A 65 6.29 -3.49 -7.41
CA ASN A 65 7.45 -4.05 -8.09
C ASN A 65 7.29 -4.03 -9.60
N SER A 66 8.39 -3.72 -10.31
CA SER A 66 8.43 -3.62 -11.77
C SER A 66 8.08 -4.92 -12.49
N SER A 67 8.11 -6.07 -11.82
CA SER A 67 7.61 -7.35 -12.37
C SER A 67 6.11 -7.32 -12.71
N HIS A 68 5.33 -6.45 -12.06
CA HIS A 68 3.91 -6.25 -12.35
C HIS A 68 3.66 -5.31 -13.53
N PHE A 69 4.65 -4.54 -14.00
CA PHE A 69 4.45 -3.50 -14.99
C PHE A 69 3.92 -4.00 -16.35
N PRO A 70 4.33 -5.17 -16.88
CA PRO A 70 3.75 -5.65 -18.15
C PRO A 70 2.23 -5.85 -18.06
N GLU A 71 1.73 -6.39 -16.96
CA GLU A 71 0.29 -6.56 -16.75
C GLU A 71 -0.42 -5.22 -16.52
N LEU A 72 0.17 -4.35 -15.70
CA LEU A 72 -0.40 -3.04 -15.39
C LEU A 72 -0.52 -2.16 -16.64
N ARG A 73 0.48 -2.18 -17.54
CA ARG A 73 0.42 -1.44 -18.81
C ARG A 73 -0.73 -1.89 -19.70
N ARG A 74 -1.06 -3.19 -19.72
CA ARG A 74 -2.24 -3.68 -20.45
C ARG A 74 -3.55 -3.11 -19.90
N LYS A 75 -3.57 -2.68 -18.63
CA LYS A 75 -4.68 -2.01 -17.97
C LYS A 75 -4.59 -0.48 -18.02
N GLY A 76 -3.65 0.09 -18.80
CA GLY A 76 -3.43 1.52 -18.92
C GLY A 76 -2.74 2.15 -17.71
N ILE A 77 -2.08 1.37 -16.87
CA ILE A 77 -1.35 1.84 -15.68
C ILE A 77 0.15 1.71 -15.95
N ASP A 78 0.82 2.83 -16.09
CA ASP A 78 2.27 2.93 -16.23
C ASP A 78 2.95 3.34 -14.91
N GLU A 79 4.28 3.37 -14.93
CA GLU A 79 5.10 3.74 -13.77
C GLU A 79 4.83 5.19 -13.31
N ASN A 80 4.63 6.11 -14.25
CA ASN A 80 4.33 7.50 -13.93
C ASN A 80 3.02 7.63 -13.13
N ARG A 81 1.98 6.92 -13.53
CA ARG A 81 0.70 6.91 -12.81
C ARG A 81 0.82 6.32 -11.40
N LEU A 82 1.67 5.31 -11.19
CA LEU A 82 1.92 4.75 -9.86
C LEU A 82 2.54 5.78 -8.90
N MET A 83 3.29 6.77 -9.42
CA MET A 83 3.91 7.84 -8.63
C MET A 83 3.03 9.08 -8.50
N THR A 84 2.37 9.48 -9.59
CA THR A 84 1.62 10.75 -9.64
C THR A 84 0.16 10.61 -9.20
N GLU A 85 -0.37 9.39 -9.18
CA GLU A 85 -1.74 9.08 -8.78
C GLU A 85 -1.74 8.15 -7.56
N PRO A 86 -1.67 8.67 -6.32
CA PRO A 86 -1.64 7.84 -5.11
C PRO A 86 -2.80 6.84 -5.03
N CYS A 87 -3.99 7.22 -5.48
CA CYS A 87 -5.14 6.33 -5.52
C CYS A 87 -4.91 5.11 -6.43
N THR A 88 -4.23 5.28 -7.56
CA THR A 88 -3.84 4.19 -8.45
C THR A 88 -2.87 3.24 -7.74
N SER A 89 -1.85 3.77 -7.07
CA SER A 89 -0.90 2.97 -6.27
C SER A 89 -1.62 2.17 -5.17
N ILE A 90 -2.53 2.79 -4.42
CA ILE A 90 -3.31 2.14 -3.35
C ILE A 90 -4.16 0.99 -3.92
N MET A 91 -4.88 1.22 -5.01
CA MET A 91 -5.72 0.18 -5.64
C MET A 91 -4.89 -0.99 -6.16
N VAL A 92 -3.74 -0.73 -6.78
CA VAL A 92 -2.82 -1.77 -7.25
C VAL A 92 -2.24 -2.56 -6.08
N GLY A 93 -1.76 -1.88 -5.04
CA GLY A 93 -1.24 -2.53 -3.83
C GLY A 93 -2.28 -3.40 -3.14
N ALA A 94 -3.53 -2.92 -3.00
CA ALA A 94 -4.63 -3.69 -2.45
C ALA A 94 -4.96 -4.93 -3.31
N SER A 95 -4.88 -4.81 -4.64
CA SER A 95 -5.04 -5.93 -5.57
C SER A 95 -3.97 -7.02 -5.37
N ILE A 96 -2.72 -6.61 -5.22
CA ILE A 96 -1.59 -7.52 -4.96
C ILE A 96 -1.80 -8.24 -3.61
N LEU A 97 -2.12 -7.50 -2.55
CA LEU A 97 -2.40 -8.09 -1.23
C LEU A 97 -3.58 -9.07 -1.29
N SER A 98 -4.66 -8.72 -2.01
CA SER A 98 -5.80 -9.61 -2.24
C SER A 98 -5.36 -10.91 -2.92
N GLY A 99 -4.43 -10.86 -3.87
CA GLY A 99 -3.81 -12.04 -4.48
C GLY A 99 -3.10 -12.93 -3.45
N MET A 100 -2.34 -12.34 -2.53
CA MET A 100 -1.66 -13.07 -1.44
C MET A 100 -2.68 -13.69 -0.46
N ILE A 101 -3.75 -12.96 -0.14
CA ILE A 101 -4.85 -13.45 0.71
C ILE A 101 -5.56 -14.67 0.08
N LYS A 102 -5.70 -14.70 -1.23
CA LYS A 102 -6.26 -15.89 -1.92
C LYS A 102 -5.39 -17.14 -1.77
N VAL A 103 -4.07 -16.97 -1.64
CA VAL A 103 -3.12 -18.08 -1.49
C VAL A 103 -3.03 -18.55 -0.03
N TYR A 104 -2.90 -17.64 0.91
CA TYR A 104 -2.60 -17.95 2.31
C TYR A 104 -3.78 -17.81 3.27
N GLY A 105 -4.90 -17.22 2.82
CA GLY A 105 -5.97 -16.75 3.69
C GLY A 105 -5.70 -15.34 4.22
N TYR A 106 -6.68 -14.75 4.89
CA TYR A 106 -6.56 -13.40 5.47
C TYR A 106 -5.77 -13.46 6.80
N ASN A 107 -4.48 -13.54 6.71
CA ASN A 107 -3.56 -13.68 7.85
C ASN A 107 -2.24 -12.93 7.62
N TRP A 108 -1.36 -12.95 8.64
CA TRP A 108 -0.09 -12.24 8.59
C TRP A 108 0.92 -12.83 7.61
N GLU A 109 0.79 -14.11 7.24
CA GLU A 109 1.63 -14.68 6.19
C GLU A 109 1.29 -14.10 4.81
N ALA A 110 0.01 -13.87 4.51
CA ALA A 110 -0.41 -13.16 3.31
C ALA A 110 0.15 -11.73 3.26
N VAL A 111 0.15 -11.02 4.39
CA VAL A 111 0.77 -9.69 4.50
C VAL A 111 2.28 -9.79 4.24
N GLY A 112 2.95 -10.79 4.80
CA GLY A 112 4.36 -11.05 4.57
C GLY A 112 4.69 -11.33 3.10
N ALA A 113 3.82 -12.07 2.42
CA ALA A 113 3.97 -12.42 1.02
C ALA A 113 3.85 -11.21 0.07
N TYR A 114 3.21 -10.14 0.50
CA TYR A 114 3.19 -8.87 -0.23
C TYR A 114 4.60 -8.39 -0.60
N ASN A 115 5.54 -8.49 0.35
CA ASN A 115 6.93 -8.10 0.16
C ASN A 115 7.83 -9.26 -0.29
N ALA A 116 7.73 -10.42 0.36
CA ALA A 116 8.68 -11.53 0.20
C ALA A 116 8.24 -12.58 -0.84
N GLY A 117 7.05 -12.45 -1.40
CA GLY A 117 6.55 -13.35 -2.44
C GLY A 117 6.16 -14.74 -1.93
N LEU A 118 5.90 -15.64 -2.88
CA LEU A 118 5.26 -16.94 -2.63
C LEU A 118 6.24 -18.10 -2.43
N LYS A 119 7.53 -17.94 -2.69
CA LYS A 119 8.51 -19.04 -2.56
C LYS A 119 8.54 -19.57 -1.13
N LYS A 120 8.51 -20.89 -0.98
CA LYS A 120 8.44 -21.55 0.33
C LYS A 120 9.62 -21.17 1.24
N GLU A 121 10.81 -21.08 0.70
CA GLU A 121 12.03 -20.67 1.39
C GLU A 121 12.00 -19.25 1.94
N ASN A 122 11.11 -18.39 1.42
CA ASN A 122 10.93 -17.01 1.88
C ASN A 122 10.01 -16.87 3.11
N TYR A 123 9.58 -17.98 3.72
CA TYR A 123 8.74 -17.91 4.93
C TYR A 123 9.33 -17.03 6.04
N PRO A 124 10.64 -17.16 6.41
CA PRO A 124 11.22 -16.29 7.44
C PRO A 124 11.13 -14.80 7.08
N GLN A 125 11.41 -14.44 5.83
CA GLN A 125 11.34 -13.06 5.34
C GLN A 125 9.90 -12.53 5.36
N ARG A 126 8.91 -13.38 4.99
CA ARG A 126 7.49 -13.04 5.12
C ARG A 126 7.15 -12.66 6.56
N MET A 127 7.57 -13.45 7.53
CA MET A 127 7.23 -13.21 8.94
C MET A 127 7.95 -11.97 9.51
N VAL A 128 9.18 -11.69 9.09
CA VAL A 128 9.90 -10.47 9.47
C VAL A 128 9.15 -9.23 8.95
N TYR A 129 8.74 -9.23 7.68
CA TYR A 129 7.98 -8.13 7.10
C TYR A 129 6.59 -8.00 7.75
N ALA A 130 5.87 -9.12 7.89
CA ALA A 130 4.56 -9.14 8.54
C ALA A 130 4.61 -8.51 9.94
N HIS A 131 5.66 -8.79 10.72
CA HIS A 131 5.83 -8.21 12.06
C HIS A 131 6.02 -6.67 12.00
N LYS A 132 6.77 -6.15 11.02
CA LYS A 132 6.92 -4.69 10.82
C LYS A 132 5.56 -4.04 10.55
N VAL A 133 4.78 -4.62 9.64
CA VAL A 133 3.43 -4.12 9.31
C VAL A 133 2.49 -4.23 10.50
N TRP A 134 2.51 -5.35 11.23
CA TRP A 134 1.70 -5.55 12.44
C TRP A 134 1.95 -4.47 13.48
N ARG A 135 3.20 -4.14 13.77
CA ARG A 135 3.55 -3.07 14.72
C ARG A 135 2.96 -1.72 14.29
N LYS A 136 3.10 -1.37 13.00
CA LYS A 136 2.53 -0.14 12.46
C LYS A 136 1.00 -0.14 12.52
N TYR A 137 0.37 -1.24 12.16
CA TYR A 137 -1.06 -1.44 12.21
C TYR A 137 -1.61 -1.23 13.64
N GLN A 138 -0.96 -1.81 14.66
CA GLN A 138 -1.35 -1.62 16.05
C GLN A 138 -1.25 -0.15 16.49
N GLN A 139 -0.16 0.54 16.12
CA GLN A 139 0.00 1.97 16.42
C GLN A 139 -1.14 2.82 15.81
N LEU A 140 -1.51 2.54 14.56
CA LEU A 140 -2.59 3.26 13.88
C LEU A 140 -3.96 3.01 14.54
N LYS A 141 -4.24 1.77 14.93
CA LYS A 141 -5.49 1.41 15.62
C LYS A 141 -5.61 2.08 16.99
N LEU A 142 -4.52 2.13 17.76
CA LEU A 142 -4.49 2.83 19.04
C LEU A 142 -4.73 4.33 18.86
N ALA A 143 -3.99 4.97 17.96
CA ALA A 143 -4.15 6.40 17.67
C ALA A 143 -5.56 6.77 17.17
N ALA A 144 -6.24 5.87 16.48
CA ALA A 144 -7.64 6.08 16.07
C ALA A 144 -8.61 6.03 17.24
N ARG A 145 -8.41 5.11 18.18
CA ARG A 145 -9.23 5.00 19.41
C ARG A 145 -9.11 6.24 20.29
N ASP A 146 -7.90 6.77 20.46
CA ASP A 146 -7.65 7.94 21.31
C ASP A 146 -8.31 9.23 20.78
N ARG A 147 -8.61 9.28 19.47
CA ARG A 147 -9.33 10.41 18.85
C ARG A 147 -10.84 10.34 18.98
N THR A 148 -11.39 9.19 19.34
CA THR A 148 -12.83 8.96 19.48
C THR A 148 -13.33 9.03 20.93
N ASN A 149 -12.42 9.12 21.90
CA ASN A 149 -12.67 9.33 23.32
C ASN A 149 -12.42 10.79 23.72
#